data_fe4a21df2e40278478ff415226a8ee7a
#
_entry.id   fe4a21df2e40278478ff415226a8ee7a
#
_cell.length_a   1.000
_cell.length_b   1.000
_cell.length_c   1.000
_cell.angle_alpha   90.00
_cell.angle_beta   90.00
_cell.angle_gamma   90.00
#
_symmetry.space_group_name_H-M   'P 1'
#
loop_
_entity.id
_entity.type
_entity.pdbx_description
1 polymer ?
#
loop_
_entity_poly.entity_id
_entity_poly.type
_entity_poly.pdbx_seq_one_letter_code
_entity_poly.pdbx_strand_id
1 'polypeptide(L)'
;MSAFEKKSFQEMRGHNRVEVSEVIHITDTQTGSVLGQLVNISEEGFMLLGTEPVTEDNIFQLSLEFHTEGSDASPVLIGVESLWCHASSDQTQYWSGFYIIDISDEDLERVKHLTG
;
A
#
# COMPACT_ATOMS: atom_id res chain seq x y z
N MET A 1 8.32 -8.03 18.06
CA MET A 1 7.66 -7.04 17.22
C MET A 1 6.23 -7.35 16.82
N SER A 2 5.86 -8.60 16.93
CA SER A 2 4.51 -8.99 16.52
C SER A 2 3.41 -8.19 17.23
N ALA A 3 3.60 -7.86 18.51
CA ALA A 3 2.61 -7.09 19.25
C ALA A 3 2.47 -5.68 18.68
N PHE A 4 3.59 -5.08 18.25
CA PHE A 4 3.58 -3.78 17.65
C PHE A 4 2.89 -3.83 16.27
N GLU A 5 3.23 -4.82 15.48
CA GLU A 5 2.62 -4.99 14.15
C GLU A 5 1.12 -5.17 14.26
N LYS A 6 0.69 -6.03 15.17
CA LYS A 6 -0.73 -6.25 15.39
C LYS A 6 -1.44 -4.97 15.78
N LYS A 7 -0.81 -4.20 16.65
CA LYS A 7 -1.41 -2.96 17.12
C LYS A 7 -1.53 -1.95 15.99
N SER A 8 -0.47 -1.81 15.19
CA SER A 8 -0.50 -0.90 14.04
C SER A 8 -1.58 -1.30 13.06
N PHE A 9 -1.66 -2.59 12.76
CA PHE A 9 -2.67 -3.08 11.84
C PHE A 9 -4.08 -2.78 12.35
N GLN A 10 -4.31 -2.97 13.64
CA GLN A 10 -5.60 -2.70 14.24
C GLN A 10 -5.94 -1.22 14.22
N GLU A 11 -4.95 -0.38 14.44
CA GLU A 11 -5.15 1.05 14.38
C GLU A 11 -5.53 1.50 12.99
N MET A 12 -4.90 0.91 11.97
CA MET A 12 -5.24 1.21 10.59
C MET A 12 -6.70 0.84 10.29
N ARG A 13 -7.15 -0.26 10.86
CA ARG A 13 -8.56 -0.64 10.70
C ARG A 13 -9.48 0.36 11.36
N GLY A 14 -9.06 0.94 12.49
CA GLY A 14 -9.83 1.95 13.18
C GLY A 14 -9.91 3.27 12.44
N HIS A 15 -9.07 3.47 11.44
CA HIS A 15 -9.03 4.70 10.65
C HIS A 15 -9.82 4.57 9.34
N ASN A 16 -10.86 3.74 9.32
CA ASN A 16 -11.74 3.61 8.15
C ASN A 16 -10.99 3.16 6.91
N ARG A 17 -10.18 2.13 7.09
CA ARG A 17 -9.49 1.54 5.95
C ARG A 17 -10.54 0.99 4.98
N VAL A 18 -10.41 1.38 3.71
CA VAL A 18 -11.41 1.10 2.68
C VAL A 18 -10.84 0.10 1.69
N GLU A 19 -11.66 -0.88 1.32
CA GLU A 19 -11.28 -1.79 0.24
C GLU A 19 -11.37 -1.07 -1.09
N VAL A 20 -10.36 -1.29 -1.92
CA VAL A 20 -10.25 -0.60 -3.20
C VAL A 20 -10.86 -1.47 -4.28
N SER A 21 -11.87 -0.94 -4.97
CA SER A 21 -12.53 -1.65 -6.06
C SER A 21 -11.86 -1.42 -7.40
N GLU A 22 -11.05 -0.37 -7.51
CA GLU A 22 -10.31 -0.07 -8.74
C GLU A 22 -9.00 -0.84 -8.74
N VAL A 23 -8.46 -1.05 -9.95
CA VAL A 23 -7.13 -1.65 -10.08
C VAL A 23 -6.09 -0.55 -9.90
N ILE A 24 -5.33 -0.64 -8.84
CA ILE A 24 -4.26 0.31 -8.55
C ILE A 24 -2.99 -0.48 -8.34
N HIS A 25 -2.02 -0.30 -9.22
CA HIS A 25 -0.74 -1.00 -9.13
C HIS A 25 0.25 -0.18 -8.32
N ILE A 26 1.07 -0.89 -7.55
CA ILE A 26 2.06 -0.26 -6.70
C ILE A 26 3.43 -0.62 -7.24
N THR A 27 4.19 0.39 -7.61
CA THR A 27 5.49 0.23 -8.25
C THR A 27 6.59 0.79 -7.36
N ASP A 28 7.69 0.05 -7.24
CA ASP A 28 8.90 0.54 -6.58
C ASP A 28 9.58 1.51 -7.53
N THR A 29 9.67 2.79 -7.14
CA THR A 29 10.22 3.81 -8.03
C THR A 29 11.72 3.66 -8.26
N GLN A 30 12.42 2.94 -7.40
CA GLN A 30 13.86 2.76 -7.54
C GLN A 30 14.21 1.66 -8.52
N THR A 31 13.37 0.64 -8.63
CA THR A 31 13.64 -0.50 -9.50
C THR A 31 12.73 -0.53 -10.72
N GLY A 32 11.60 0.16 -10.66
CA GLY A 32 10.59 0.09 -11.72
C GLY A 32 9.74 -1.17 -11.65
N SER A 33 9.94 -2.01 -10.65
CA SER A 33 9.19 -3.25 -10.53
C SER A 33 7.84 -3.02 -9.89
N VAL A 34 6.81 -3.68 -10.44
CA VAL A 34 5.48 -3.65 -9.85
C VAL A 34 5.47 -4.64 -8.67
N LEU A 35 5.24 -4.12 -7.47
CA LEU A 35 5.21 -4.96 -6.27
C LEU A 35 3.90 -5.69 -6.12
N GLY A 36 2.82 -5.09 -6.57
CA GLY A 36 1.53 -5.71 -6.43
C GLY A 36 0.41 -4.74 -6.68
N GLN A 37 -0.76 -5.14 -6.22
CA GLN A 37 -2.00 -4.41 -6.40
C GLN A 37 -2.53 -3.98 -5.04
N LEU A 38 -3.02 -2.76 -4.96
CA LEU A 38 -3.56 -2.22 -3.72
C LEU A 38 -4.83 -2.95 -3.35
N VAL A 39 -4.91 -3.43 -2.10
CA VAL A 39 -6.08 -4.14 -1.59
C VAL A 39 -6.95 -3.21 -0.77
N ASN A 40 -6.34 -2.50 0.18
CA ASN A 40 -7.06 -1.53 0.99
C ASN A 40 -6.08 -0.46 1.45
N ILE A 41 -6.63 0.69 1.83
CA ILE A 41 -5.81 1.85 2.18
C ILE A 41 -6.49 2.70 3.24
N SER A 42 -5.67 3.31 4.09
CA SER A 42 -6.07 4.36 5.01
C SER A 42 -5.04 5.48 4.91
N GLU A 43 -5.25 6.55 5.67
CA GLU A 43 -4.30 7.66 5.66
C GLU A 43 -2.96 7.29 6.28
N GLU A 44 -2.90 6.19 7.02
CA GLU A 44 -1.69 5.78 7.71
C GLU A 44 -0.95 4.66 7.01
N GLY A 45 -1.62 3.88 6.19
CA GLY A 45 -0.98 2.77 5.53
C GLY A 45 -1.89 2.00 4.61
N PHE A 46 -1.36 0.93 4.06
CA PHE A 46 -2.12 0.14 3.08
C PHE A 46 -1.63 -1.29 3.05
N MET A 47 -2.41 -2.12 2.36
CA MET A 47 -2.05 -3.52 2.14
C MET A 47 -2.05 -3.79 0.65
N LEU A 48 -1.06 -4.54 0.18
CA LEU A 48 -1.00 -4.94 -1.21
C LEU A 48 -0.94 -6.46 -1.34
N LEU A 49 -1.30 -6.94 -2.52
CA LEU A 49 -1.20 -8.35 -2.87
C LEU A 49 -0.35 -8.44 -4.13
N GLY A 50 0.73 -9.21 -4.06
CA GLY A 50 1.65 -9.37 -5.18
C GLY A 50 2.06 -10.81 -5.36
N THR A 51 2.91 -11.04 -6.36
CA THR A 51 3.39 -12.39 -6.68
C THR A 51 4.79 -12.67 -6.16
N GLU A 52 5.42 -11.66 -5.55
CA GLU A 52 6.76 -11.80 -4.99
C GLU A 52 6.77 -11.30 -3.56
N PRO A 53 7.60 -11.89 -2.70
CA PRO A 53 7.68 -11.43 -1.32
C PRO A 53 8.30 -10.05 -1.24
N VAL A 54 7.87 -9.27 -0.24
CA VAL A 54 8.44 -7.97 0.06
C VAL A 54 9.24 -8.10 1.35
N THR A 55 10.46 -7.59 1.35
CA THR A 55 11.31 -7.63 2.54
C THR A 55 10.71 -6.75 3.63
N GLU A 56 10.54 -7.32 4.83
CA GLU A 56 9.98 -6.58 5.97
C GLU A 56 11.00 -5.60 6.54
N ASP A 57 10.49 -4.61 7.24
CA ASP A 57 11.29 -3.62 7.97
C ASP A 57 12.23 -2.83 7.07
N ASN A 58 11.78 -2.54 5.86
CA ASN A 58 12.55 -1.74 4.90
C ASN A 58 11.76 -0.52 4.47
N ILE A 59 12.49 0.50 4.04
CA ILE A 59 11.92 1.73 3.54
C ILE A 59 11.85 1.67 2.02
N PHE A 60 10.71 2.01 1.46
CA PHE A 60 10.51 2.03 0.02
C PHE A 60 9.95 3.36 -0.43
N GLN A 61 10.30 3.74 -1.66
CA GLN A 61 9.64 4.85 -2.35
C GLN A 61 8.73 4.21 -3.39
N LEU A 62 7.44 4.40 -3.22
CA LEU A 62 6.46 3.71 -4.06
C LEU A 62 5.59 4.69 -4.83
N SER A 63 5.05 4.19 -5.93
CA SER A 63 4.12 4.92 -6.77
C SER A 63 2.83 4.11 -6.86
N LEU A 64 1.71 4.75 -6.55
CA LEU A 64 0.39 4.15 -6.75
C LEU A 64 -0.12 4.61 -8.11
N GLU A 65 -0.25 3.67 -9.03
CA GLU A 65 -0.61 3.97 -10.42
C GLU A 65 -2.05 3.55 -10.68
N PHE A 66 -2.85 4.53 -11.07
CA PHE A 66 -4.27 4.34 -11.28
C PHE A 66 -4.54 3.92 -12.73
N HIS A 67 -5.35 2.88 -12.88
CA HIS A 67 -5.70 2.35 -14.20
C HIS A 67 -7.19 2.50 -14.48
N THR A 68 -7.80 3.53 -13.90
CA THR A 68 -9.21 3.81 -14.12
C THR A 68 -9.38 4.40 -15.50
N GLU A 69 -10.32 3.85 -16.26
CA GLU A 69 -10.60 4.31 -17.62
C GLU A 69 -11.00 5.77 -17.59
N GLY A 70 -10.40 6.55 -18.49
CA GLY A 70 -10.69 7.98 -18.61
C GLY A 70 -10.01 8.84 -17.55
N SER A 71 -9.18 8.25 -16.72
CA SER A 71 -8.48 9.00 -15.68
C SER A 71 -7.12 9.46 -16.19
N ASP A 72 -6.85 10.75 -16.01
CA ASP A 72 -5.54 11.33 -16.30
C ASP A 72 -4.76 11.57 -15.02
N ALA A 73 -5.15 10.90 -13.95
CA ALA A 73 -4.52 11.12 -12.65
C ALA A 73 -3.07 10.68 -12.67
N SER A 74 -2.18 11.56 -12.25
CA SER A 74 -0.79 11.21 -12.07
C SER A 74 -0.64 10.27 -10.88
N PRO A 75 0.44 9.48 -10.81
CA PRO A 75 0.63 8.56 -9.69
C PRO A 75 0.72 9.29 -8.36
N VAL A 76 0.31 8.61 -7.30
CA VAL A 76 0.54 9.07 -5.93
C VAL A 76 1.90 8.55 -5.51
N LEU A 77 2.79 9.44 -5.06
CA LEU A 77 4.13 9.07 -4.63
C LEU A 77 4.19 9.07 -3.12
N ILE A 78 4.68 7.96 -2.54
CA ILE A 78 4.72 7.81 -1.10
C ILE A 78 6.00 7.12 -0.65
N GLY A 79 6.48 7.54 0.52
CA GLY A 79 7.54 6.83 1.22
C GLY A 79 6.90 5.97 2.29
N VAL A 80 7.31 4.72 2.38
CA VAL A 80 6.67 3.76 3.27
C VAL A 80 7.69 2.88 3.96
N GLU A 81 7.23 2.28 5.06
CA GLU A 81 7.98 1.21 5.71
C GLU A 81 7.17 -0.08 5.61
N SER A 82 7.82 -1.14 5.15
CA SER A 82 7.16 -2.45 5.10
C SER A 82 7.10 -3.03 6.51
N LEU A 83 5.90 -3.42 6.93
CA LEU A 83 5.69 -3.91 8.29
C LEU A 83 5.69 -5.43 8.35
N TRP A 84 5.07 -6.08 7.37
CA TRP A 84 4.96 -7.53 7.37
C TRP A 84 4.70 -8.02 5.95
N CYS A 85 4.99 -9.31 5.75
CA CYS A 85 4.74 -9.97 4.48
C CYS A 85 4.38 -11.43 4.78
N HIS A 86 3.25 -11.88 4.25
CA HIS A 86 2.75 -13.25 4.47
C HIS A 86 2.39 -13.89 3.15
N ALA A 87 2.84 -15.12 2.96
CA ALA A 87 2.47 -15.88 1.78
C ALA A 87 1.01 -16.33 1.90
N SER A 88 0.33 -16.40 0.76
CA SER A 88 -1.00 -17.00 0.71
C SER A 88 -0.90 -18.50 1.01
N SER A 89 -2.03 -19.16 1.26
CA SER A 89 -2.03 -20.56 1.64
C SER A 89 -1.41 -21.48 0.60
N ASP A 90 -1.53 -21.12 -0.69
CA ASP A 90 -0.91 -21.89 -1.77
C ASP A 90 0.47 -21.37 -2.15
N GLN A 91 0.95 -20.33 -1.47
CA GLN A 91 2.26 -19.73 -1.66
C GLN A 91 2.51 -19.17 -3.07
N THR A 92 1.44 -18.83 -3.76
CA THR A 92 1.56 -18.21 -5.09
C THR A 92 1.49 -16.70 -5.03
N GLN A 93 1.01 -16.15 -3.91
CA GLN A 93 0.87 -14.71 -3.73
C GLN A 93 1.34 -14.32 -2.34
N TYR A 94 1.57 -13.02 -2.17
CA TYR A 94 2.07 -12.48 -0.91
C TYR A 94 1.29 -11.23 -0.53
N TRP A 95 0.77 -11.23 0.71
CA TRP A 95 0.12 -10.07 1.30
C TRP A 95 1.17 -9.27 2.04
N SER A 96 1.20 -7.97 1.82
CA SER A 96 2.17 -7.11 2.50
C SER A 96 1.49 -5.87 3.04
N GLY A 97 1.87 -5.50 4.27
CA GLY A 97 1.36 -4.31 4.93
C GLY A 97 2.42 -3.25 5.03
N PHE A 98 2.02 -2.00 4.81
CA PHE A 98 2.93 -0.85 4.79
C PHE A 98 2.39 0.29 5.61
N TYR A 99 3.30 1.01 6.23
CA TYR A 99 3.01 2.23 6.95
C TYR A 99 3.54 3.41 6.14
N ILE A 100 2.69 4.44 5.95
CA ILE A 100 3.08 5.62 5.18
C ILE A 100 3.87 6.55 6.09
N ILE A 101 5.11 6.85 5.72
CA ILE A 101 5.98 7.70 6.52
C ILE A 101 6.29 9.04 5.84
N ASP A 102 6.03 9.15 4.54
CA ASP A 102 6.29 10.38 3.82
C ASP A 102 5.34 10.49 2.64
N ILE A 103 4.57 11.56 2.61
CA ILE A 103 3.63 11.82 1.52
C ILE A 103 3.38 13.33 1.47
N SER A 104 3.27 13.88 0.26
CA SER A 104 2.97 15.29 0.10
C SER A 104 1.52 15.57 0.53
N ASP A 105 1.25 16.82 0.90
CA ASP A 105 -0.11 17.21 1.28
C ASP A 105 -1.09 16.98 0.12
N GLU A 106 -0.66 17.26 -1.09
CA GLU A 106 -1.49 17.06 -2.28
C GLU A 106 -1.84 15.59 -2.45
N ASP A 107 -0.85 14.72 -2.33
CA ASP A 107 -1.08 13.29 -2.50
C ASP A 107 -1.86 12.70 -1.33
N LEU A 108 -1.67 13.25 -0.14
CA LEU A 108 -2.45 12.83 1.01
C LEU A 108 -3.94 13.10 0.80
N GLU A 109 -4.27 14.25 0.21
CA GLU A 109 -5.66 14.55 -0.12
C GLU A 109 -6.22 13.54 -1.11
N ARG A 110 -5.42 13.12 -2.06
CA ARG A 110 -5.84 12.11 -3.02
C ARG A 110 -6.12 10.76 -2.34
N VAL A 111 -5.27 10.40 -1.37
CA VAL A 111 -5.50 9.19 -0.57
C VAL A 111 -6.79 9.32 0.23
N LYS A 112 -7.04 10.49 0.80
CA LYS A 112 -8.29 10.73 1.53
C LYS A 112 -9.52 10.53 0.66
N HIS A 113 -9.43 10.92 -0.61
CA HIS A 113 -10.52 10.70 -1.55
C HIS A 113 -10.77 9.21 -1.79
N LEU A 114 -9.72 8.41 -1.76
CA LEU A 114 -9.88 6.96 -1.90
C LEU A 114 -10.52 6.34 -0.66
N THR A 115 -10.29 6.91 0.50
CA THR A 115 -10.77 6.34 1.77
C THR A 115 -12.12 6.88 2.19
N GLY A 116 -12.57 7.90 1.57
CA GLY A 116 -13.81 8.50 1.99
C GLY A 116 -14.52 9.30 1.02
#